data_201f5ac57233244cb0d0294d4bb86ef4
#
_entry.id   201f5ac57233244cb0d0294d4bb86ef4
#
_cell.length_a   1.000
_cell.length_b   1.000
_cell.length_c   1.000
_cell.angle_alpha   90.00
_cell.angle_beta   90.00
_cell.angle_gamma   90.00
#
_symmetry.space_group_name_H-M   'P 1'
#
loop_
_entity.id
_entity.type
_entity.pdbx_description
1 polymer ?
#
loop_
_entity_poly.entity_id
_entity_poly.type
_entity_poly.pdbx_seq_one_letter_code
_entity_poly.pdbx_strand_id
1 'polypeptide(L)'
;MKKLIIAGKEFNSRLFLGTGKFNSNTVMEEAILASGCEMVTVAMKRIELDDKEDDMLKHIIHPHIQLLPNTSGVRTAEEAVFAAQMAREAFGTNWLKLEIHPDPRYLLPDSTETLKATEELVKLGFVVLPYCQADPTLCKRLEEAGAATVMPLAAPIGTNKGLQTRDFLRIIIEQASVPVVVDAGIGAPSHATEAMAMGADACLVNTAIAVAGQPVEMAMAFKEAVIAGRRAYEAGLGAVGQNLIASASSPLTSFLD
;
A
#
# COMPACT_ATOMS: atom_id res chain seq x y z
N MET A 1 3.49 2.32 -19.47
CA MET A 1 3.58 1.75 -18.11
C MET A 1 2.88 0.40 -18.10
N LYS A 2 3.55 -0.65 -17.63
CA LYS A 2 2.96 -2.00 -17.52
C LYS A 2 1.84 -1.98 -16.49
N LYS A 3 0.77 -2.74 -16.73
CA LYS A 3 -0.32 -2.91 -15.75
C LYS A 3 0.19 -3.61 -14.49
N LEU A 4 -0.43 -3.31 -13.36
CA LEU A 4 -0.24 -4.05 -12.12
C LEU A 4 -1.19 -5.26 -12.14
N ILE A 5 -0.68 -6.44 -11.83
CA ILE A 5 -1.49 -7.66 -11.75
C ILE A 5 -1.40 -8.22 -10.34
N ILE A 6 -2.53 -8.39 -9.66
CA ILE A 6 -2.63 -9.01 -8.33
C ILE A 6 -3.69 -10.10 -8.43
N ALA A 7 -3.35 -11.32 -8.04
CA ALA A 7 -4.25 -12.48 -8.10
C ALA A 7 -5.03 -12.62 -9.44
N GLY A 8 -4.35 -12.35 -10.55
CA GLY A 8 -4.92 -12.42 -11.90
C GLY A 8 -5.78 -11.20 -12.31
N LYS A 9 -6.07 -10.27 -11.41
CA LYS A 9 -6.79 -9.03 -11.73
C LYS A 9 -5.81 -7.92 -12.13
N GLU A 10 -6.13 -7.23 -13.22
CA GLU A 10 -5.35 -6.10 -13.74
C GLU A 10 -5.79 -4.78 -13.13
N PHE A 11 -4.83 -3.93 -12.78
CA PHE A 11 -5.02 -2.56 -12.30
C PHE A 11 -4.20 -1.59 -13.14
N ASN A 12 -4.81 -0.47 -13.52
CA ASN A 12 -4.11 0.64 -14.20
C ASN A 12 -3.44 1.56 -13.19
N SER A 13 -4.06 1.72 -12.01
CA SER A 13 -3.51 2.51 -10.91
C SER A 13 -2.55 1.69 -10.05
N ARG A 14 -1.48 2.33 -9.60
CA ARG A 14 -0.53 1.82 -8.61
C ARG A 14 -0.60 2.58 -7.29
N LEU A 15 -1.62 3.45 -7.15
CA LEU A 15 -1.97 4.12 -5.92
C LEU A 15 -3.19 3.43 -5.31
N PHE A 16 -3.07 2.96 -4.08
CA PHE A 16 -4.16 2.47 -3.27
C PHE A 16 -4.47 3.49 -2.18
N LEU A 17 -5.75 3.68 -1.86
CA LEU A 17 -6.18 4.61 -0.83
C LEU A 17 -6.82 3.91 0.36
N GLY A 18 -6.59 4.48 1.55
CA GLY A 18 -7.38 4.18 2.74
C GLY A 18 -8.51 5.19 2.92
N THR A 19 -9.53 4.81 3.68
CA THR A 19 -10.72 5.64 3.96
C THR A 19 -10.67 6.37 5.31
N GLY A 20 -9.59 6.20 6.08
CA GLY A 20 -9.47 6.75 7.43
C GLY A 20 -9.16 8.24 7.47
N LYS A 21 -9.60 8.93 8.54
CA LYS A 21 -9.22 10.31 8.91
C LYS A 21 -9.74 11.43 8.01
N PHE A 22 -10.51 11.17 6.98
CA PHE A 22 -11.18 12.23 6.22
C PHE A 22 -12.22 12.96 7.08
N ASN A 23 -12.37 14.25 6.85
CA ASN A 23 -13.32 15.08 7.59
C ASN A 23 -14.79 14.81 7.22
N SER A 24 -15.04 14.26 6.03
CA SER A 24 -16.37 13.84 5.58
C SER A 24 -16.27 12.75 4.52
N ASN A 25 -17.34 11.97 4.37
CA ASN A 25 -17.45 10.94 3.33
C ASN A 25 -17.41 11.54 1.93
N THR A 26 -17.98 12.73 1.73
CA THR A 26 -17.95 13.45 0.44
C THR A 26 -16.52 13.79 0.03
N VAL A 27 -15.73 14.41 0.92
CA VAL A 27 -14.31 14.73 0.63
C VAL A 27 -13.48 13.47 0.41
N MET A 28 -13.77 12.39 1.13
CA MET A 28 -13.14 11.09 0.93
C MET A 28 -13.41 10.56 -0.48
N GLU A 29 -14.67 10.56 -0.93
CA GLU A 29 -15.07 10.12 -2.26
C GLU A 29 -14.41 10.96 -3.35
N GLU A 30 -14.47 12.29 -3.23
CA GLU A 30 -13.82 13.21 -4.17
C GLU A 30 -12.32 12.92 -4.30
N ALA A 31 -11.62 12.71 -3.19
CA ALA A 31 -10.19 12.36 -3.18
C ALA A 31 -9.92 11.00 -3.82
N ILE A 32 -10.75 9.98 -3.53
CA ILE A 32 -10.68 8.65 -4.15
C ILE A 32 -10.81 8.76 -5.67
N LEU A 33 -11.84 9.45 -6.16
CA LEU A 33 -12.09 9.61 -7.59
C LEU A 33 -10.99 10.42 -8.28
N ALA A 34 -10.55 11.52 -7.70
CA ALA A 34 -9.48 12.37 -8.23
C ALA A 34 -8.14 11.62 -8.32
N SER A 35 -7.83 10.79 -7.34
CA SER A 35 -6.63 9.95 -7.34
C SER A 35 -6.60 8.95 -8.50
N GLY A 36 -7.76 8.57 -9.02
CA GLY A 36 -7.90 7.49 -9.99
C GLY A 36 -7.47 6.13 -9.45
N CYS A 37 -7.49 5.93 -8.12
CA CYS A 37 -7.18 4.64 -7.53
C CYS A 37 -8.27 3.61 -7.90
N GLU A 38 -7.85 2.37 -8.06
CA GLU A 38 -8.72 1.24 -8.38
C GLU A 38 -8.80 0.23 -7.22
N MET A 39 -8.16 0.53 -6.09
CA MET A 39 -8.24 -0.27 -4.86
C MET A 39 -8.34 0.64 -3.65
N VAL A 40 -9.36 0.41 -2.82
CA VAL A 40 -9.64 1.19 -1.62
C VAL A 40 -9.78 0.27 -0.41
N THR A 41 -9.00 0.53 0.64
CA THR A 41 -9.11 -0.24 1.89
C THR A 41 -10.05 0.40 2.89
N VAL A 42 -10.84 -0.44 3.54
CA VAL A 42 -11.84 -0.05 4.54
C VAL A 42 -11.72 -0.92 5.78
N ALA A 43 -11.68 -0.29 6.95
CA ALA A 43 -11.61 -1.01 8.23
C ALA A 43 -13.00 -1.56 8.60
N MET A 44 -13.07 -2.87 8.89
CA MET A 44 -14.30 -3.54 9.33
C MET A 44 -14.96 -2.86 10.54
N LYS A 45 -14.15 -2.44 11.52
CA LYS A 45 -14.64 -1.76 12.72
C LYS A 45 -15.32 -0.40 12.49
N ARG A 46 -15.20 0.15 11.28
CA ARG A 46 -15.83 1.43 10.92
C ARG A 46 -17.22 1.28 10.36
N ILE A 47 -17.65 0.06 10.05
CA ILE A 47 -18.95 -0.21 9.46
C ILE A 47 -19.83 -0.74 10.56
N GLU A 48 -20.70 0.10 11.06
CA GLU A 48 -21.83 -0.31 11.87
C GLU A 48 -22.88 -0.88 10.93
N LEU A 49 -22.85 -2.21 10.71
CA LEU A 49 -23.74 -2.91 9.78
C LEU A 49 -25.25 -2.70 10.10
N ASP A 50 -25.56 -2.26 11.31
CA ASP A 50 -26.92 -1.98 11.76
C ASP A 50 -27.28 -0.46 11.73
N ASP A 51 -26.29 0.42 11.47
CA ASP A 51 -26.56 1.85 11.36
C ASP A 51 -27.02 2.20 9.95
N LYS A 52 -28.33 2.43 9.81
CA LYS A 52 -28.94 2.86 8.56
C LYS A 52 -28.50 4.27 8.10
N GLU A 53 -27.80 5.01 8.96
CA GLU A 53 -27.23 6.32 8.69
C GLU A 53 -25.74 6.26 8.29
N ASP A 54 -25.08 5.10 8.40
CA ASP A 54 -23.69 4.95 7.91
C ASP A 54 -23.70 4.93 6.37
N ASP A 55 -23.45 6.12 5.84
CA ASP A 55 -23.43 6.38 4.40
C ASP A 55 -22.07 6.09 3.75
N MET A 56 -21.04 5.71 4.53
CA MET A 56 -19.67 5.57 4.04
C MET A 56 -19.54 4.60 2.86
N LEU A 57 -20.25 3.47 2.92
CA LEU A 57 -20.20 2.46 1.84
C LEU A 57 -20.68 2.99 0.50
N LYS A 58 -21.67 3.86 0.49
CA LYS A 58 -22.20 4.46 -0.76
C LYS A 58 -21.13 5.32 -1.46
N HIS A 59 -20.22 5.91 -0.69
CA HIS A 59 -19.14 6.77 -1.19
C HIS A 59 -17.89 6.01 -1.67
N ILE A 60 -17.80 4.70 -1.43
CA ILE A 60 -16.64 3.88 -1.84
C ILE A 60 -17.00 2.75 -2.81
N ILE A 61 -18.29 2.43 -2.98
CA ILE A 61 -18.73 1.41 -3.93
C ILE A 61 -18.85 2.02 -5.31
N HIS A 62 -17.81 1.82 -6.13
CA HIS A 62 -17.81 2.21 -7.54
C HIS A 62 -17.41 1.02 -8.42
N PRO A 63 -17.96 0.89 -9.66
CA PRO A 63 -17.74 -0.29 -10.51
C PRO A 63 -16.27 -0.59 -10.83
N HIS A 64 -15.42 0.44 -10.80
CA HIS A 64 -13.98 0.33 -11.11
C HIS A 64 -13.11 0.16 -9.86
N ILE A 65 -13.68 0.21 -8.66
CA ILE A 65 -12.95 0.11 -7.40
C ILE A 65 -13.04 -1.31 -6.84
N GLN A 66 -11.90 -1.92 -6.58
CA GLN A 66 -11.78 -3.12 -5.76
C GLN A 66 -11.78 -2.72 -4.30
N LEU A 67 -12.84 -3.09 -3.57
CA LEU A 67 -12.82 -2.97 -2.13
C LEU A 67 -11.82 -3.96 -1.52
N LEU A 68 -11.07 -3.48 -0.55
CA LEU A 68 -10.09 -4.22 0.20
C LEU A 68 -10.38 -4.07 1.70
N PRO A 69 -11.33 -4.84 2.26
CA PRO A 69 -11.57 -4.85 3.70
C PRO A 69 -10.29 -5.17 4.47
N ASN A 70 -10.10 -4.54 5.64
CA ASN A 70 -8.96 -4.82 6.50
C ASN A 70 -9.39 -5.26 7.90
N THR A 71 -8.52 -6.04 8.54
CA THR A 71 -8.72 -6.59 9.88
C THR A 71 -8.12 -5.70 10.97
N SER A 72 -7.90 -4.41 10.71
CA SER A 72 -7.29 -3.48 11.67
C SER A 72 -7.95 -3.53 13.04
N GLY A 73 -7.12 -3.67 14.06
CA GLY A 73 -7.55 -3.72 15.47
C GLY A 73 -7.71 -5.12 16.03
N VAL A 74 -7.49 -6.19 15.27
CA VAL A 74 -7.34 -7.55 15.82
C VAL A 74 -5.92 -7.74 16.36
N ARG A 75 -5.74 -8.70 17.27
CA ARG A 75 -4.48 -8.93 17.99
C ARG A 75 -3.86 -10.29 17.71
N THR A 76 -4.64 -11.25 17.22
CA THR A 76 -4.21 -12.62 16.97
C THR A 76 -4.63 -13.10 15.59
N ALA A 77 -4.02 -14.17 15.12
CA ALA A 77 -4.38 -14.83 13.86
C ALA A 77 -5.83 -15.32 13.87
N GLU A 78 -6.27 -15.90 14.98
CA GLU A 78 -7.65 -16.41 15.14
C GLU A 78 -8.68 -15.29 15.00
N GLU A 79 -8.46 -14.15 15.67
CA GLU A 79 -9.31 -12.96 15.54
C GLU A 79 -9.31 -12.44 14.09
N ALA A 80 -8.15 -12.46 13.41
CA ALA A 80 -8.04 -12.02 12.03
C ALA A 80 -8.80 -12.92 11.06
N VAL A 81 -8.71 -14.23 11.22
CA VAL A 81 -9.46 -15.20 10.41
C VAL A 81 -10.97 -15.03 10.60
N PHE A 82 -11.42 -14.88 11.84
CA PHE A 82 -12.83 -14.61 12.13
C PHE A 82 -13.30 -13.30 11.48
N ALA A 83 -12.56 -12.21 11.68
CA ALA A 83 -12.88 -10.90 11.09
C ALA A 83 -12.91 -10.96 9.54
N ALA A 84 -11.99 -11.71 8.93
CA ALA A 84 -11.96 -11.90 7.48
C ALA A 84 -13.21 -12.60 6.95
N GLN A 85 -13.68 -13.65 7.64
CA GLN A 85 -14.91 -14.36 7.26
C GLN A 85 -16.13 -13.42 7.35
N MET A 86 -16.22 -12.62 8.41
CA MET A 86 -17.27 -11.61 8.54
C MET A 86 -17.18 -10.56 7.41
N ALA A 87 -15.96 -10.13 7.06
CA ALA A 87 -15.74 -9.19 5.95
C ALA A 87 -16.22 -9.77 4.62
N ARG A 88 -15.94 -11.04 4.35
CA ARG A 88 -16.36 -11.72 3.12
C ARG A 88 -17.88 -11.71 2.98
N GLU A 89 -18.60 -12.02 4.04
CA GLU A 89 -20.06 -12.01 4.03
C GLU A 89 -20.62 -10.57 3.87
N ALA A 90 -20.03 -9.59 4.57
CA ALA A 90 -20.49 -8.21 4.56
C ALA A 90 -20.25 -7.50 3.22
N PHE A 91 -19.11 -7.74 2.57
CA PHE A 91 -18.71 -7.03 1.35
C PHE A 91 -18.81 -7.85 0.07
N GLY A 92 -19.14 -9.14 0.15
CA GLY A 92 -19.19 -10.02 -1.02
C GLY A 92 -17.85 -10.16 -1.74
N THR A 93 -16.73 -10.07 -1.02
CA THR A 93 -15.38 -10.15 -1.59
C THR A 93 -14.48 -11.05 -0.77
N ASN A 94 -13.59 -11.79 -1.45
CA ASN A 94 -12.53 -12.58 -0.82
C ASN A 94 -11.19 -11.84 -0.76
N TRP A 95 -11.12 -10.58 -1.20
CA TRP A 95 -9.94 -9.74 -1.06
C TRP A 95 -9.85 -9.19 0.36
N LEU A 96 -8.65 -9.27 0.94
CA LEU A 96 -8.44 -8.87 2.33
C LEU A 96 -7.07 -8.23 2.52
N LYS A 97 -7.04 -7.06 3.16
CA LYS A 97 -5.82 -6.52 3.76
C LYS A 97 -5.70 -7.06 5.17
N LEU A 98 -4.77 -7.96 5.38
CA LEU A 98 -4.52 -8.56 6.69
C LEU A 98 -3.69 -7.62 7.56
N GLU A 99 -4.24 -7.21 8.69
CA GLU A 99 -3.58 -6.37 9.70
C GLU A 99 -3.78 -6.99 11.08
N ILE A 100 -2.69 -7.24 11.83
CA ILE A 100 -2.72 -7.75 13.20
C ILE A 100 -1.83 -6.87 14.06
N HIS A 101 -2.42 -6.15 15.01
CA HIS A 101 -1.75 -5.16 15.84
C HIS A 101 -1.88 -5.50 17.33
N PRO A 102 -0.89 -6.15 17.95
CA PRO A 102 -0.96 -6.46 19.39
C PRO A 102 -0.97 -5.22 20.28
N ASP A 103 -0.27 -4.15 19.86
CA ASP A 103 -0.29 -2.86 20.54
C ASP A 103 -1.03 -1.79 19.71
N PRO A 104 -2.23 -1.36 20.17
CA PRO A 104 -3.04 -0.38 19.43
C PRO A 104 -2.44 1.05 19.41
N ARG A 105 -1.41 1.34 20.23
CA ARG A 105 -0.77 2.67 20.26
C ARG A 105 0.18 2.85 19.08
N TYR A 106 0.88 1.80 18.68
CA TYR A 106 1.90 1.88 17.64
C TYR A 106 1.47 1.28 16.31
N LEU A 107 0.45 0.40 16.33
CA LEU A 107 -0.10 -0.28 15.15
C LEU A 107 0.98 -0.98 14.32
N LEU A 108 2.00 -1.52 15.01
CA LEU A 108 3.01 -2.33 14.38
C LEU A 108 2.48 -3.75 14.18
N PRO A 109 2.74 -4.35 13.01
CA PRO A 109 2.23 -5.68 12.71
C PRO A 109 3.01 -6.76 13.47
N ASP A 110 2.29 -7.77 13.97
CA ASP A 110 2.89 -8.97 14.54
C ASP A 110 3.31 -9.93 13.43
N SER A 111 4.59 -10.22 13.32
CA SER A 111 5.14 -11.05 12.24
C SER A 111 4.69 -12.51 12.33
N THR A 112 4.60 -13.06 13.53
CA THR A 112 4.23 -14.46 13.75
C THR A 112 2.75 -14.70 13.49
N GLU A 113 1.90 -13.85 14.06
CA GLU A 113 0.46 -13.95 13.89
C GLU A 113 0.04 -13.62 12.45
N THR A 114 0.72 -12.67 11.79
CA THR A 114 0.47 -12.34 10.38
C THR A 114 0.79 -13.52 9.46
N LEU A 115 1.92 -14.21 9.65
CA LEU A 115 2.26 -15.40 8.85
C LEU A 115 1.25 -16.51 9.06
N LYS A 116 0.93 -16.84 10.32
CA LYS A 116 -0.05 -17.86 10.69
C LYS A 116 -1.44 -17.59 10.10
N ALA A 117 -1.92 -16.34 10.20
CA ALA A 117 -3.21 -15.96 9.62
C ALA A 117 -3.18 -16.04 8.10
N THR A 118 -2.07 -15.64 7.45
CA THR A 118 -1.93 -15.73 5.99
C THR A 118 -2.07 -17.16 5.51
N GLU A 119 -1.38 -18.13 6.15
CA GLU A 119 -1.48 -19.55 5.80
C GLU A 119 -2.91 -20.10 5.89
N GLU A 120 -3.66 -19.70 6.91
CA GLU A 120 -5.03 -20.13 7.12
C GLU A 120 -6.00 -19.46 6.13
N LEU A 121 -5.89 -18.14 5.96
CA LEU A 121 -6.76 -17.38 5.06
C LEU A 121 -6.60 -17.79 3.59
N VAL A 122 -5.37 -18.08 3.16
CA VAL A 122 -5.12 -18.61 1.80
C VAL A 122 -5.80 -19.95 1.60
N LYS A 123 -5.75 -20.88 2.57
CA LYS A 123 -6.47 -22.17 2.52
C LYS A 123 -7.99 -21.97 2.46
N LEU A 124 -8.50 -20.89 3.07
CA LEU A 124 -9.92 -20.53 3.04
C LEU A 124 -10.34 -19.80 1.75
N GLY A 125 -9.42 -19.62 0.79
CA GLY A 125 -9.67 -19.02 -0.52
C GLY A 125 -9.67 -17.48 -0.55
N PHE A 126 -9.07 -16.83 0.46
CA PHE A 126 -8.89 -15.38 0.43
C PHE A 126 -7.72 -14.95 -0.47
N VAL A 127 -7.86 -13.81 -1.10
CA VAL A 127 -6.77 -13.07 -1.73
C VAL A 127 -6.16 -12.18 -0.65
N VAL A 128 -5.07 -12.65 -0.03
CA VAL A 128 -4.49 -12.03 1.15
C VAL A 128 -3.40 -11.03 0.77
N LEU A 129 -3.54 -9.77 1.23
CA LEU A 129 -2.56 -8.70 1.12
C LEU A 129 -2.08 -8.35 2.54
N PRO A 130 -1.04 -8.99 3.07
CA PRO A 130 -0.62 -8.82 4.46
C PRO A 130 0.21 -7.55 4.67
N TYR A 131 -0.23 -6.68 5.56
CA TYR A 131 0.58 -5.61 6.13
C TYR A 131 1.60 -6.21 7.10
N CYS A 132 2.88 -5.92 6.89
CA CYS A 132 3.96 -6.57 7.62
C CYS A 132 5.11 -5.61 7.94
N GLN A 133 5.99 -6.06 8.85
CA GLN A 133 7.29 -5.42 9.05
C GLN A 133 8.09 -5.45 7.73
N ALA A 134 8.95 -4.44 7.54
CA ALA A 134 9.88 -4.44 6.40
C ALA A 134 11.05 -5.41 6.66
N ASP A 135 10.69 -6.68 6.81
CA ASP A 135 11.62 -7.80 7.01
C ASP A 135 11.65 -8.67 5.75
N PRO A 136 12.78 -8.71 5.01
CA PRO A 136 12.89 -9.52 3.79
C PRO A 136 12.59 -11.01 4.00
N THR A 137 13.01 -11.56 5.16
CA THR A 137 12.75 -12.98 5.48
C THR A 137 11.27 -13.24 5.70
N LEU A 138 10.59 -12.35 6.43
CA LEU A 138 9.15 -12.45 6.63
C LEU A 138 8.39 -12.32 5.31
N CYS A 139 8.74 -11.34 4.48
CA CYS A 139 8.10 -11.15 3.17
C CYS A 139 8.22 -12.41 2.31
N LYS A 140 9.38 -13.07 2.32
CA LYS A 140 9.57 -14.33 1.60
C LYS A 140 8.68 -15.45 2.12
N ARG A 141 8.55 -15.59 3.43
CA ARG A 141 7.66 -16.57 4.06
C ARG A 141 6.18 -16.31 3.74
N LEU A 142 5.77 -15.04 3.70
CA LEU A 142 4.41 -14.65 3.31
C LEU A 142 4.10 -15.01 1.85
N GLU A 143 5.06 -14.82 0.93
CA GLU A 143 4.93 -15.30 -0.45
C GLU A 143 4.76 -16.84 -0.51
N GLU A 144 5.61 -17.58 0.20
CA GLU A 144 5.58 -19.04 0.29
C GLU A 144 4.27 -19.56 0.90
N ALA A 145 3.67 -18.78 1.81
CA ALA A 145 2.35 -19.05 2.38
C ALA A 145 1.20 -18.76 1.39
N GLY A 146 1.48 -18.16 0.22
CA GLY A 146 0.50 -17.88 -0.83
C GLY A 146 -0.13 -16.50 -0.77
N ALA A 147 0.50 -15.53 -0.09
CA ALA A 147 0.06 -14.14 -0.12
C ALA A 147 0.04 -13.61 -1.56
N ALA A 148 -0.99 -12.84 -1.92
CA ALA A 148 -1.13 -12.26 -3.25
C ALA A 148 -0.20 -11.06 -3.50
N THR A 149 0.24 -10.41 -2.42
CA THR A 149 1.25 -9.34 -2.39
C THR A 149 2.00 -9.42 -1.07
N VAL A 150 3.07 -8.65 -0.92
CA VAL A 150 3.58 -8.28 0.41
C VAL A 150 3.45 -6.77 0.59
N MET A 151 3.05 -6.34 1.80
CA MET A 151 2.81 -4.93 2.11
C MET A 151 3.71 -4.45 3.27
N PRO A 152 5.05 -4.35 3.03
CA PRO A 152 5.98 -3.89 4.04
C PRO A 152 5.78 -2.41 4.38
N LEU A 153 5.86 -2.08 5.67
CA LEU A 153 5.74 -0.70 6.14
C LEU A 153 6.97 0.15 5.73
N ALA A 154 6.72 1.39 5.30
CA ALA A 154 7.78 2.38 5.12
C ALA A 154 8.17 3.06 6.44
N ALA A 155 7.17 3.35 7.28
CA ALA A 155 7.29 3.84 8.65
C ALA A 155 5.98 3.51 9.40
N PRO A 156 5.91 3.65 10.73
CA PRO A 156 4.68 3.34 11.46
C PRO A 156 3.47 4.10 10.95
N ILE A 157 2.29 3.46 11.00
CA ILE A 157 1.01 4.01 10.51
C ILE A 157 0.78 5.43 11.02
N GLY A 158 0.41 6.34 10.14
CA GLY A 158 0.00 7.70 10.48
C GLY A 158 1.12 8.67 10.84
N THR A 159 2.40 8.26 10.75
CA THR A 159 3.55 9.09 11.15
C THR A 159 4.05 10.03 10.06
N ASN A 160 3.72 9.81 8.79
CA ASN A 160 4.16 10.60 7.63
C ASN A 160 5.70 10.73 7.50
N LYS A 161 6.48 9.81 8.10
CA LYS A 161 7.95 9.87 8.18
C LYS A 161 8.67 9.45 6.91
N GLY A 162 7.97 8.94 5.91
CA GLY A 162 8.54 8.49 4.65
C GLY A 162 9.22 7.12 4.75
N LEU A 163 10.18 6.86 3.87
CA LEU A 163 10.81 5.55 3.71
C LEU A 163 11.91 5.29 4.76
N GLN A 164 11.54 5.16 6.04
CA GLN A 164 12.49 4.88 7.12
C GLN A 164 13.10 3.47 7.02
N THR A 165 12.44 2.56 6.31
CA THR A 165 12.87 1.18 6.06
C THR A 165 13.46 0.98 4.66
N ARG A 166 13.95 2.05 4.03
CA ARG A 166 14.37 2.13 2.63
C ARG A 166 15.27 0.98 2.17
N ASP A 167 16.30 0.64 2.93
CA ASP A 167 17.25 -0.39 2.53
C ASP A 167 16.63 -1.79 2.60
N PHE A 168 15.78 -2.05 3.59
CA PHE A 168 15.00 -3.29 3.66
C PHE A 168 13.98 -3.40 2.52
N LEU A 169 13.29 -2.30 2.20
CA LEU A 169 12.37 -2.26 1.05
C LEU A 169 13.08 -2.60 -0.26
N ARG A 170 14.31 -2.12 -0.45
CA ARG A 170 15.11 -2.44 -1.65
C ARG A 170 15.37 -3.94 -1.75
N ILE A 171 15.78 -4.59 -0.66
CA ILE A 171 16.00 -6.04 -0.62
C ILE A 171 14.71 -6.79 -0.91
N ILE A 172 13.59 -6.38 -0.31
CA ILE A 172 12.28 -6.99 -0.52
C ILE A 172 11.87 -6.89 -1.99
N ILE A 173 11.97 -5.70 -2.59
CA ILE A 173 11.63 -5.45 -4.00
C ILE A 173 12.49 -6.31 -4.93
N GLU A 174 13.78 -6.45 -4.65
CA GLU A 174 14.72 -7.23 -5.46
C GLU A 174 14.40 -8.74 -5.43
N GLN A 175 13.96 -9.25 -4.28
CA GLN A 175 13.75 -10.69 -4.06
C GLN A 175 12.30 -11.15 -4.30
N ALA A 176 11.34 -10.23 -4.32
CA ALA A 176 9.92 -10.56 -4.37
C ALA A 176 9.52 -11.23 -5.69
N SER A 177 8.72 -12.27 -5.60
CA SER A 177 8.05 -12.93 -6.73
C SER A 177 6.57 -12.53 -6.86
N VAL A 178 6.03 -11.85 -5.86
CA VAL A 178 4.69 -11.25 -5.85
C VAL A 178 4.81 -9.72 -5.81
N PRO A 179 3.77 -8.95 -6.19
CA PRO A 179 3.82 -7.51 -6.13
C PRO A 179 4.13 -6.97 -4.72
N VAL A 180 5.04 -6.01 -4.65
CA VAL A 180 5.40 -5.29 -3.42
C VAL A 180 4.62 -3.98 -3.35
N VAL A 181 3.77 -3.84 -2.35
CA VAL A 181 3.00 -2.62 -2.07
C VAL A 181 3.60 -1.93 -0.85
N VAL A 182 4.26 -0.79 -1.03
CA VAL A 182 4.79 -0.04 0.12
C VAL A 182 3.63 0.61 0.86
N ASP A 183 3.48 0.26 2.13
CA ASP A 183 2.38 0.69 2.98
C ASP A 183 2.87 1.49 4.18
N ALA A 184 1.99 2.29 4.77
CA ALA A 184 2.18 3.05 6.00
C ALA A 184 3.37 4.05 6.00
N GLY A 185 3.19 5.15 6.71
CA GLY A 185 4.22 6.16 6.91
C GLY A 185 4.58 7.03 5.70
N ILE A 186 4.04 6.75 4.51
CA ILE A 186 4.20 7.63 3.34
C ILE A 186 3.49 8.95 3.62
N GLY A 187 4.27 10.04 3.68
CA GLY A 187 3.78 11.34 4.16
C GLY A 187 3.82 12.46 3.12
N ALA A 188 4.43 12.21 1.94
CA ALA A 188 4.52 13.18 0.88
C ALA A 188 4.56 12.49 -0.49
N PRO A 189 4.13 13.16 -1.58
CA PRO A 189 4.26 12.65 -2.95
C PRO A 189 5.68 12.22 -3.31
N SER A 190 6.71 12.93 -2.84
CA SER A 190 8.12 12.56 -3.05
C SER A 190 8.48 11.18 -2.48
N HIS A 191 7.90 10.79 -1.34
CA HIS A 191 8.12 9.46 -0.77
C HIS A 191 7.53 8.36 -1.65
N ALA A 192 6.33 8.60 -2.21
CA ALA A 192 5.72 7.66 -3.15
C ALA A 192 6.52 7.58 -4.46
N THR A 193 7.02 8.72 -4.98
CA THR A 193 7.91 8.73 -6.15
C THR A 193 9.17 7.89 -5.89
N GLU A 194 9.80 8.05 -4.73
CA GLU A 194 11.00 7.30 -4.36
C GLU A 194 10.71 5.79 -4.28
N ALA A 195 9.64 5.38 -3.59
CA ALA A 195 9.25 3.97 -3.49
C ALA A 195 9.03 3.35 -4.88
N MET A 196 8.30 4.04 -5.75
CA MET A 196 8.02 3.57 -7.10
C MET A 196 9.26 3.55 -7.99
N ALA A 197 10.17 4.53 -7.84
CA ALA A 197 11.45 4.59 -8.56
C ALA A 197 12.43 3.50 -8.13
N MET A 198 12.33 3.01 -6.88
CA MET A 198 13.07 1.82 -6.41
C MET A 198 12.55 0.52 -7.03
N GLY A 199 11.35 0.50 -7.59
CA GLY A 199 10.74 -0.68 -8.19
C GLY A 199 9.54 -1.25 -7.45
N ALA A 200 9.05 -0.61 -6.40
CA ALA A 200 7.79 -1.00 -5.78
C ALA A 200 6.66 -1.08 -6.81
N ASP A 201 5.74 -2.01 -6.64
CA ASP A 201 4.64 -2.22 -7.57
C ASP A 201 3.47 -1.29 -7.35
N ALA A 202 3.24 -0.88 -6.10
CA ALA A 202 2.24 0.09 -5.71
C ALA A 202 2.60 0.77 -4.38
N CYS A 203 1.88 1.83 -4.05
CA CYS A 203 1.89 2.46 -2.74
C CYS A 203 0.47 2.53 -2.18
N LEU A 204 0.29 2.25 -0.89
CA LEU A 204 -0.94 2.52 -0.16
C LEU A 204 -0.76 3.77 0.69
N VAL A 205 -1.61 4.78 0.48
CA VAL A 205 -1.57 6.06 1.17
C VAL A 205 -2.92 6.37 1.78
N ASN A 206 -2.93 6.88 3.00
CA ASN A 206 -4.16 7.33 3.65
C ASN A 206 -3.94 8.66 4.38
N THR A 207 -3.26 8.64 5.54
CA THR A 207 -3.14 9.82 6.43
C THR A 207 -2.65 11.06 5.69
N ALA A 208 -1.61 10.96 4.86
CA ALA A 208 -1.03 12.10 4.15
C ALA A 208 -2.02 12.81 3.21
N ILE A 209 -2.99 12.09 2.67
CA ILE A 209 -4.05 12.65 1.84
C ILE A 209 -5.17 13.16 2.74
N ALA A 210 -5.68 12.34 3.64
CA ALA A 210 -6.87 12.63 4.42
C ALA A 210 -6.73 13.86 5.34
N VAL A 211 -5.54 14.13 5.88
CA VAL A 211 -5.28 15.27 6.78
C VAL A 211 -4.63 16.46 6.09
N ALA A 212 -4.48 16.42 4.77
CA ALA A 212 -3.97 17.56 4.01
C ALA A 212 -4.95 18.74 4.07
N GLY A 213 -4.42 19.96 3.90
CA GLY A 213 -5.28 21.16 3.82
C GLY A 213 -6.25 21.12 2.64
N GLN A 214 -5.89 20.41 1.56
CA GLN A 214 -6.73 20.14 0.39
C GLN A 214 -6.58 18.67 -0.01
N PRO A 215 -7.40 17.75 0.56
CA PRO A 215 -7.24 16.32 0.34
C PRO A 215 -7.36 15.87 -1.12
N VAL A 216 -8.24 16.49 -1.89
CA VAL A 216 -8.46 16.18 -3.31
C VAL A 216 -7.20 16.52 -4.13
N GLU A 217 -6.64 17.71 -3.96
CA GLU A 217 -5.39 18.14 -4.61
C GLU A 217 -4.22 17.25 -4.20
N MET A 218 -4.14 16.88 -2.92
CA MET A 218 -3.10 15.98 -2.43
C MET A 218 -3.24 14.57 -3.04
N ALA A 219 -4.46 14.08 -3.24
CA ALA A 219 -4.71 12.80 -3.90
C ALA A 219 -4.22 12.81 -5.37
N MET A 220 -4.46 13.92 -6.09
CA MET A 220 -3.93 14.10 -7.45
C MET A 220 -2.40 14.17 -7.46
N ALA A 221 -1.78 14.89 -6.53
CA ALA A 221 -0.34 14.95 -6.41
C ALA A 221 0.29 13.56 -6.15
N PHE A 222 -0.34 12.73 -5.32
CA PHE A 222 0.10 11.33 -5.11
C PHE A 222 -0.08 10.46 -6.35
N LYS A 223 -1.15 10.62 -7.12
CA LYS A 223 -1.34 9.96 -8.41
C LYS A 223 -0.17 10.26 -9.37
N GLU A 224 0.13 11.53 -9.54
CA GLU A 224 1.24 11.98 -10.40
C GLU A 224 2.58 11.45 -9.93
N ALA A 225 2.83 11.47 -8.62
CA ALA A 225 4.04 10.96 -7.97
C ALA A 225 4.26 9.47 -8.25
N VAL A 226 3.23 8.64 -8.08
CA VAL A 226 3.28 7.20 -8.33
C VAL A 226 3.54 6.93 -9.82
N ILE A 227 2.88 7.66 -10.72
CA ILE A 227 3.09 7.55 -12.17
C ILE A 227 4.52 7.95 -12.55
N ALA A 228 5.02 9.08 -12.03
CA ALA A 228 6.36 9.57 -12.32
C ALA A 228 7.44 8.58 -11.85
N GLY A 229 7.34 8.09 -10.59
CA GLY A 229 8.29 7.15 -10.04
C GLY A 229 8.30 5.81 -10.80
N ARG A 230 7.13 5.25 -11.13
CA ARG A 230 7.06 4.00 -11.90
C ARG A 230 7.61 4.17 -13.31
N ARG A 231 7.32 5.29 -13.97
CA ARG A 231 7.85 5.60 -15.29
C ARG A 231 9.37 5.70 -15.27
N ALA A 232 9.95 6.34 -14.25
CA ALA A 232 11.39 6.44 -14.06
C ALA A 232 12.03 5.06 -13.88
N TYR A 233 11.43 4.18 -13.06
CA TYR A 233 11.88 2.80 -12.88
C TYR A 233 11.86 2.01 -14.21
N GLU A 234 10.75 2.06 -14.94
CA GLU A 234 10.61 1.33 -16.21
C GLU A 234 11.53 1.88 -17.33
N ALA A 235 11.88 3.16 -17.29
CA ALA A 235 12.82 3.78 -18.22
C ALA A 235 14.29 3.43 -17.90
N GLY A 236 14.58 3.01 -16.68
CA GLY A 236 15.93 2.78 -16.19
C GLY A 236 16.58 4.06 -15.69
N LEU A 237 16.88 4.11 -14.40
CA LEU A 237 17.59 5.24 -13.78
C LEU A 237 19.06 5.24 -14.20
N GLY A 238 19.64 6.43 -14.39
CA GLY A 238 21.07 6.58 -14.57
C GLY A 238 21.85 6.07 -13.36
N ALA A 239 23.05 5.53 -13.60
CA ALA A 239 23.92 5.04 -12.54
C ALA A 239 24.29 6.16 -11.57
N VAL A 240 24.26 5.86 -10.26
CA VAL A 240 24.77 6.77 -9.23
C VAL A 240 26.28 6.61 -9.16
N GLY A 241 27.04 7.71 -9.32
CA GLY A 241 28.49 7.73 -9.18
C GLY A 241 28.92 7.32 -7.78
N GLN A 242 29.92 6.46 -7.68
CA GLN A 242 30.46 6.01 -6.39
C GLN A 242 31.41 7.03 -5.75
N ASN A 243 31.84 8.03 -6.49
CA ASN A 243 32.73 9.08 -6.04
C ASN A 243 32.16 10.45 -6.42
N LEU A 244 32.80 11.52 -5.93
CA LEU A 244 32.38 12.91 -6.20
C LEU A 244 33.04 13.51 -7.46
N ILE A 245 33.60 12.68 -8.34
CA ILE A 245 34.23 13.12 -9.57
C ILE A 245 33.12 13.49 -10.57
N ALA A 246 33.18 14.72 -11.06
CA ALA A 246 32.25 15.19 -12.06
C ALA A 246 32.45 14.45 -13.38
N SER A 247 31.35 14.16 -14.06
CA SER A 247 31.33 13.66 -15.43
C SER A 247 30.81 14.75 -16.34
N ALA A 248 31.64 15.22 -17.26
CA ALA A 248 31.25 16.26 -18.21
C ALA A 248 30.11 15.80 -19.14
N SER A 249 29.13 16.66 -19.36
CA SER A 249 27.98 16.37 -20.23
C SER A 249 28.32 16.48 -21.74
N SER A 250 29.48 17.06 -22.07
CA SER A 250 29.95 17.20 -23.45
C SER A 250 31.36 16.61 -23.63
N PRO A 251 31.57 15.78 -24.68
CA PRO A 251 32.90 15.26 -24.99
C PRO A 251 33.90 16.36 -25.42
N LEU A 252 33.43 17.57 -25.75
CA LEU A 252 34.27 18.71 -26.10
C LEU A 252 35.08 19.26 -24.94
N THR A 253 34.76 18.88 -23.70
CA THR A 253 35.51 19.29 -22.49
C THR A 253 36.59 18.29 -22.08
N SER A 254 36.65 17.12 -22.67
CA SER A 254 37.62 16.07 -22.34
C SER A 254 39.08 16.38 -22.71
N PHE A 255 39.30 17.46 -23.46
CA PHE A 255 40.64 17.94 -23.80
C PHE A 255 41.19 18.97 -22.79
N LEU A 256 40.44 19.29 -21.75
CA LEU A 256 40.84 20.21 -20.67
C LEU A 256 41.43 19.50 -19.47
N ASP A 257 41.50 18.15 -19.50
CA ASP A 257 42.11 17.30 -18.49
C ASP A 257 43.60 17.13 -18.69
#